data_75bfa7d973d0eaab1fedcc4713a63a86
#
_entry.id   75bfa7d973d0eaab1fedcc4713a63a86
#
_cell.length_a   1.000
_cell.length_b   1.000
_cell.length_c   1.000
_cell.angle_alpha   90.00
_cell.angle_beta   90.00
_cell.angle_gamma   90.00
#
_symmetry.space_group_name_H-M   'P 1'
#
loop_
_entity.id
_entity.type
_entity.pdbx_description
1 polymer ?
#
loop_
_entity_poly.entity_id
_entity_poly.type
_entity_poly.pdbx_seq_one_letter_code
_entity_poly.pdbx_strand_id
1 'polypeptide(L)'
;AKLTERYFYESFKKSDELFQTIFLKLIDQLQHNVMQAIMQASTDPRKMIESGLTALLTTLKDNPRMARIIYIDAMLVQELHNQATIHETMLRFDRMIHAFVMLMMPHIDRSEREISLVATGLNGYVTQIAIRWVVSGFKQSMQEVLSSCSIVFLSLLDTFSEKEKILKKESSS
;
A
#
# COMPACT_ATOMS: atom_id res chain seq x y z
N ALA A 1 19.24 5.12 -41.99
CA ALA A 1 19.00 5.95 -40.78
C ALA A 1 17.55 5.87 -40.28
N LYS A 2 16.52 6.09 -41.10
CA LYS A 2 15.10 6.06 -40.68
C LYS A 2 14.60 4.68 -40.21
N LEU A 3 15.10 3.56 -40.76
CA LEU A 3 14.70 2.21 -40.31
C LEU A 3 15.23 1.89 -38.91
N THR A 4 16.45 2.31 -38.60
CA THR A 4 17.08 2.04 -37.29
C THR A 4 16.37 2.82 -36.16
N GLU A 5 15.96 4.05 -36.40
CA GLU A 5 15.19 4.86 -35.47
C GLU A 5 13.83 4.23 -35.17
N ARG A 6 13.10 3.78 -36.19
CA ARG A 6 11.80 3.13 -36.02
C ARG A 6 11.89 1.84 -35.20
N TYR A 7 12.88 0.97 -35.48
CA TYR A 7 13.12 -0.26 -34.73
C TYR A 7 13.51 0.03 -33.28
N PHE A 8 14.26 1.09 -33.04
CA PHE A 8 14.62 1.54 -31.72
C PHE A 8 13.37 1.94 -30.92
N TYR A 9 12.53 2.82 -31.45
CA TYR A 9 11.29 3.25 -30.79
C TYR A 9 10.30 2.09 -30.57
N GLU A 10 10.13 1.19 -31.53
CA GLU A 10 9.28 0.02 -31.40
C GLU A 10 9.81 -0.95 -30.31
N SER A 11 11.11 -1.11 -30.19
CA SER A 11 11.75 -1.93 -29.17
C SER A 11 11.57 -1.35 -27.77
N PHE A 12 11.72 -0.03 -27.61
CA PHE A 12 11.46 0.66 -26.34
C PHE A 12 9.99 0.54 -25.92
N LYS A 13 9.06 0.79 -26.83
CA LYS A 13 7.62 0.67 -26.56
C LYS A 13 7.26 -0.74 -26.08
N LYS A 14 7.78 -1.79 -26.72
CA LYS A 14 7.56 -3.18 -26.29
C LYS A 14 8.15 -3.48 -24.91
N SER A 15 9.31 -2.89 -24.59
CA SER A 15 9.94 -3.04 -23.28
C SER A 15 9.11 -2.38 -22.19
N ASP A 16 8.56 -1.19 -22.44
CA ASP A 16 7.70 -0.47 -21.49
C ASP A 16 6.38 -1.21 -21.26
N GLU A 17 5.75 -1.72 -22.31
CA GLU A 17 4.53 -2.54 -22.20
C GLU A 17 4.78 -3.83 -21.41
N LEU A 18 5.92 -4.48 -21.62
CA LEU A 18 6.32 -5.66 -20.86
C LEU A 18 6.54 -5.32 -19.38
N PHE A 19 7.26 -4.22 -19.09
CA PHE A 19 7.49 -3.77 -17.72
C PHE A 19 6.17 -3.49 -17.01
N GLN A 20 5.26 -2.74 -17.63
CA GLN A 20 3.93 -2.46 -17.06
C GLN A 20 3.16 -3.74 -16.77
N THR A 21 3.18 -4.70 -17.69
CA THR A 21 2.49 -5.98 -17.51
C THR A 21 3.05 -6.75 -16.29
N ILE A 22 4.37 -6.79 -16.15
CA ILE A 22 5.03 -7.43 -15.01
C ILE A 22 4.70 -6.67 -13.72
N PHE A 23 4.85 -5.36 -13.72
CA PHE A 23 4.58 -4.50 -12.57
C PHE A 23 3.15 -4.70 -12.04
N LEU A 24 2.14 -4.63 -12.91
CA LEU A 24 0.74 -4.84 -12.53
C LEU A 24 0.49 -6.23 -11.93
N LYS A 25 1.07 -7.28 -12.52
CA LYS A 25 0.96 -8.64 -11.96
C LYS A 25 1.58 -8.75 -10.56
N LEU A 26 2.72 -8.10 -10.32
CA LEU A 26 3.38 -8.09 -9.02
C LEU A 26 2.56 -7.33 -7.98
N ILE A 27 1.95 -6.22 -8.38
CA ILE A 27 1.03 -5.46 -7.53
C ILE A 27 -0.22 -6.27 -7.19
N ASP A 28 -0.84 -6.95 -8.19
CA ASP A 28 -2.00 -7.80 -7.97
C ASP A 28 -1.67 -8.93 -6.98
N GLN A 29 -0.50 -9.55 -7.12
CA GLN A 29 -0.05 -10.58 -6.18
C GLN A 29 0.15 -10.03 -4.76
N LEU A 30 0.80 -8.86 -4.63
CA LEU A 30 1.02 -8.21 -3.34
C LEU A 30 -0.31 -7.87 -2.65
N GLN A 31 -1.24 -7.26 -3.38
CA GLN A 31 -2.59 -6.96 -2.89
C GLN A 31 -3.33 -8.23 -2.46
N HIS A 32 -3.28 -9.28 -3.27
CA HIS A 32 -3.93 -10.54 -2.96
C HIS A 32 -3.40 -11.15 -1.66
N ASN A 33 -2.09 -11.19 -1.46
CA ASN A 33 -1.47 -11.72 -0.25
C ASN A 33 -1.88 -10.92 1.00
N VAL A 34 -1.90 -9.59 0.90
CA VAL A 34 -2.34 -8.71 1.99
C VAL A 34 -3.81 -8.93 2.33
N MET A 35 -4.69 -8.94 1.31
CA MET A 35 -6.12 -9.16 1.52
C MET A 35 -6.42 -10.53 2.10
N GLN A 36 -5.78 -11.59 1.64
CA GLN A 36 -5.92 -12.93 2.22
C GLN A 36 -5.54 -12.95 3.69
N ALA A 37 -4.41 -12.34 4.06
CA ALA A 37 -3.97 -12.28 5.45
C ALA A 37 -4.97 -11.52 6.33
N ILE A 38 -5.53 -10.42 5.86
CA ILE A 38 -6.56 -9.66 6.56
C ILE A 38 -7.83 -10.51 6.75
N MET A 39 -8.29 -11.19 5.69
CA MET A 39 -9.51 -12.01 5.74
C MET A 39 -9.37 -13.27 6.60
N GLN A 40 -8.17 -13.81 6.73
CA GLN A 40 -7.88 -14.98 7.56
C GLN A 40 -7.58 -14.60 9.03
N ALA A 41 -7.34 -13.32 9.30
CA ALA A 41 -7.18 -12.84 10.67
C ALA A 41 -8.51 -12.95 11.46
N SER A 42 -8.41 -12.82 12.77
CA SER A 42 -9.63 -12.68 13.60
C SER A 42 -10.38 -11.40 13.23
N THR A 43 -11.64 -11.28 13.65
CA THR A 43 -12.46 -10.07 13.45
C THR A 43 -11.99 -8.84 14.27
N ASP A 44 -10.91 -8.98 15.03
CA ASP A 44 -10.27 -7.88 15.76
C ASP A 44 -9.51 -6.98 14.78
N PRO A 45 -9.88 -5.70 14.67
CA PRO A 45 -9.24 -4.74 13.75
C PRO A 45 -7.72 -4.63 13.95
N ARG A 46 -7.22 -4.75 15.18
CA ARG A 46 -5.79 -4.70 15.50
C ARG A 46 -5.05 -5.86 14.86
N LYS A 47 -5.59 -7.07 15.02
CA LYS A 47 -5.02 -8.28 14.42
C LYS A 47 -5.10 -8.26 12.90
N MET A 48 -6.16 -7.70 12.33
CA MET A 48 -6.29 -7.53 10.87
C MET A 48 -5.21 -6.58 10.33
N ILE A 49 -4.96 -5.45 11.00
CA ILE A 49 -3.89 -4.51 10.63
C ILE A 49 -2.51 -5.21 10.70
N GLU A 50 -2.21 -5.86 11.81
CA GLU A 50 -0.93 -6.56 11.98
C GLU A 50 -0.73 -7.67 10.94
N SER A 51 -1.77 -8.46 10.66
CA SER A 51 -1.71 -9.52 9.66
C SER A 51 -1.48 -8.98 8.25
N GLY A 52 -2.18 -7.91 7.87
CA GLY A 52 -2.01 -7.27 6.57
C GLY A 52 -0.61 -6.68 6.38
N LEU A 53 -0.10 -5.94 7.39
CA LEU A 53 1.25 -5.38 7.37
C LEU A 53 2.33 -6.48 7.39
N THR A 54 2.13 -7.54 8.17
CA THR A 54 3.03 -8.70 8.19
C THR A 54 3.11 -9.36 6.81
N ALA A 55 1.96 -9.60 6.17
CA ALA A 55 1.91 -10.20 4.84
C ALA A 55 2.61 -9.33 3.79
N LEU A 56 2.39 -8.01 3.83
CA LEU A 56 3.09 -7.04 2.98
C LEU A 56 4.61 -7.17 3.13
N LEU A 57 5.10 -7.02 4.35
CA LEU A 57 6.54 -7.00 4.63
C LEU A 57 7.21 -8.36 4.36
N THR A 58 6.55 -9.47 4.69
CA THR A 58 7.02 -10.82 4.39
C THR A 58 7.14 -11.03 2.89
N THR A 59 6.10 -10.66 2.12
CA THR A 59 6.12 -10.78 0.66
C THR A 59 7.29 -10.02 0.03
N LEU A 60 7.57 -8.81 0.52
CA LEU A 60 8.69 -7.99 0.03
C LEU A 60 10.05 -8.60 0.40
N LYS A 61 10.20 -9.08 1.62
CA LYS A 61 11.46 -9.65 2.12
C LYS A 61 11.80 -10.98 1.45
N ASP A 62 10.78 -11.82 1.24
CA ASP A 62 10.95 -13.14 0.61
C ASP A 62 11.17 -13.03 -0.90
N ASN A 63 10.77 -11.90 -1.50
CA ASN A 63 10.92 -11.62 -2.92
C ASN A 63 11.64 -10.29 -3.18
N PRO A 64 12.94 -10.17 -2.90
CA PRO A 64 13.68 -8.91 -3.03
C PRO A 64 13.66 -8.32 -4.45
N ARG A 65 13.60 -9.19 -5.49
CA ARG A 65 13.47 -8.74 -6.89
C ARG A 65 12.11 -8.07 -7.14
N MET A 66 11.04 -8.66 -6.64
CA MET A 66 9.69 -8.09 -6.70
C MET A 66 9.65 -6.74 -5.98
N ALA A 67 10.18 -6.68 -4.76
CA ALA A 67 10.26 -5.45 -3.98
C ALA A 67 11.01 -4.34 -4.71
N ARG A 68 12.12 -4.66 -5.37
CA ARG A 68 12.89 -3.72 -6.17
C ARG A 68 12.08 -3.20 -7.37
N ILE A 69 11.42 -4.08 -8.13
CA ILE A 69 10.60 -3.68 -9.28
C ILE A 69 9.49 -2.73 -8.83
N ILE A 70 8.79 -3.07 -7.74
CA ILE A 70 7.64 -2.27 -7.26
C ILE A 70 8.08 -0.90 -6.72
N TYR A 71 9.15 -0.83 -5.93
CA TYR A 71 9.48 0.37 -5.18
C TYR A 71 10.66 1.20 -5.73
N ILE A 72 11.47 0.63 -6.61
CA ILE A 72 12.65 1.31 -7.16
C ILE A 72 12.54 1.45 -8.67
N ASP A 73 12.44 0.33 -9.38
CA ASP A 73 12.50 0.36 -10.85
C ASP A 73 11.26 1.05 -11.43
N ALA A 74 10.08 0.90 -10.80
CA ALA A 74 8.87 1.62 -11.19
C ALA A 74 9.00 3.14 -11.08
N MET A 75 9.71 3.65 -10.07
CA MET A 75 9.95 5.09 -9.95
C MET A 75 10.85 5.63 -11.07
N LEU A 76 11.86 4.86 -11.48
CA LEU A 76 12.78 5.24 -12.56
C LEU A 76 12.06 5.24 -13.92
N VAL A 77 11.17 4.29 -14.15
CA VAL A 77 10.36 4.22 -15.39
C VAL A 77 9.29 5.31 -15.41
N GLN A 78 8.77 5.71 -14.24
CA GLN A 78 7.79 6.79 -14.09
C GLN A 78 8.31 8.13 -14.60
N GLU A 79 9.58 8.43 -14.36
CA GLU A 79 10.21 9.68 -14.86
C GLU A 79 10.23 9.74 -16.38
N LEU A 80 10.15 8.58 -17.05
CA LEU A 80 10.33 8.49 -18.49
C LEU A 80 9.01 8.42 -19.29
N HIS A 81 7.98 7.67 -18.89
CA HIS A 81 6.87 7.37 -19.83
C HIS A 81 5.46 7.07 -19.27
N ASN A 82 5.19 6.85 -17.97
CA ASN A 82 3.83 6.41 -17.59
C ASN A 82 3.36 6.70 -16.15
N GLN A 83 3.09 7.97 -15.87
CA GLN A 83 2.54 8.42 -14.58
C GLN A 83 1.16 7.79 -14.25
N ALA A 84 0.34 7.47 -15.25
CA ALA A 84 -1.03 7.01 -15.04
C ALA A 84 -1.10 5.64 -14.36
N THR A 85 -0.28 4.67 -14.77
CA THR A 85 -0.30 3.29 -14.23
C THR A 85 0.14 3.24 -12.77
N ILE A 86 1.17 4.00 -12.40
CA ILE A 86 1.68 4.02 -11.02
C ILE A 86 0.71 4.76 -10.12
N HIS A 87 0.15 5.88 -10.59
CA HIS A 87 -0.89 6.61 -9.87
C HIS A 87 -2.12 5.72 -9.60
N GLU A 88 -2.61 5.00 -10.61
CA GLU A 88 -3.72 4.07 -10.44
C GLU A 88 -3.40 2.95 -9.44
N THR A 89 -2.17 2.45 -9.43
CA THR A 89 -1.72 1.44 -8.48
C THR A 89 -1.73 1.96 -7.04
N MET A 90 -1.25 3.19 -6.82
CA MET A 90 -1.33 3.82 -5.50
C MET A 90 -2.78 3.97 -5.04
N LEU A 91 -3.68 4.40 -5.93
CA LEU A 91 -5.11 4.51 -5.63
C LEU A 91 -5.77 3.17 -5.27
N ARG A 92 -5.26 2.04 -5.72
CA ARG A 92 -5.77 0.71 -5.33
C ARG A 92 -5.52 0.41 -3.85
N PHE A 93 -4.32 0.71 -3.35
CA PHE A 93 -4.00 0.55 -1.93
C PHE A 93 -4.75 1.57 -1.06
N ASP A 94 -4.88 2.81 -1.52
CA ASP A 94 -5.69 3.83 -0.86
C ASP A 94 -7.14 3.36 -0.69
N ARG A 95 -7.75 2.84 -1.76
CA ARG A 95 -9.11 2.28 -1.73
C ARG A 95 -9.23 1.08 -0.80
N MET A 96 -8.23 0.22 -0.73
CA MET A 96 -8.20 -0.92 0.19
C MET A 96 -8.19 -0.45 1.66
N ILE A 97 -7.34 0.51 1.99
CA ILE A 97 -7.27 1.09 3.35
C ILE A 97 -8.57 1.83 3.67
N HIS A 98 -9.09 2.63 2.74
CA HIS A 98 -10.36 3.32 2.90
C HIS A 98 -11.51 2.36 3.20
N ALA A 99 -11.65 1.29 2.40
CA ALA A 99 -12.67 0.27 2.61
C ALA A 99 -12.52 -0.43 3.97
N PHE A 100 -11.28 -0.68 4.42
CA PHE A 100 -11.01 -1.24 5.74
C PHE A 100 -11.46 -0.29 6.85
N VAL A 101 -11.14 1.00 6.77
CA VAL A 101 -11.58 2.01 7.76
C VAL A 101 -13.10 2.08 7.82
N MET A 102 -13.77 2.14 6.68
CA MET A 102 -15.25 2.19 6.61
C MET A 102 -15.91 0.94 7.17
N LEU A 103 -15.31 -0.24 6.94
CA LEU A 103 -15.83 -1.50 7.47
C LEU A 103 -15.68 -1.60 8.98
N MET A 104 -14.55 -1.17 9.51
CA MET A 104 -14.22 -1.29 10.94
C MET A 104 -14.85 -0.18 11.79
N MET A 105 -15.21 0.95 11.18
CA MET A 105 -15.70 2.13 11.86
C MET A 105 -16.94 2.71 11.13
N PRO A 106 -18.05 1.96 11.06
CA PRO A 106 -19.23 2.36 10.27
C PRO A 106 -19.90 3.65 10.76
N HIS A 107 -19.62 4.09 11.98
CA HIS A 107 -20.18 5.28 12.61
C HIS A 107 -19.16 6.41 12.77
N ILE A 108 -18.07 6.38 12.00
CA ILE A 108 -17.05 7.42 12.07
C ILE A 108 -17.65 8.78 11.65
N ASP A 109 -17.56 9.75 12.55
CA ASP A 109 -18.00 11.13 12.27
C ASP A 109 -16.93 11.88 11.45
N ARG A 110 -16.78 11.47 10.20
CA ARG A 110 -15.87 12.06 9.22
C ARG A 110 -16.45 11.95 7.83
N SER A 111 -16.20 12.94 7.01
CA SER A 111 -16.58 12.87 5.61
C SER A 111 -15.77 11.78 4.88
N GLU A 112 -16.38 11.18 3.86
CA GLU A 112 -15.69 10.21 2.99
C GLU A 112 -14.39 10.76 2.40
N ARG A 113 -14.34 12.06 2.11
CA ARG A 113 -13.15 12.76 1.62
C ARG A 113 -12.03 12.77 2.65
N GLU A 114 -12.33 13.02 3.93
CA GLU A 114 -11.34 13.01 5.01
C GLU A 114 -10.78 11.61 5.23
N ILE A 115 -11.63 10.58 5.19
CA ILE A 115 -11.20 9.17 5.32
C ILE A 115 -10.32 8.78 4.12
N SER A 116 -10.66 9.23 2.92
CA SER A 116 -9.82 9.01 1.74
C SER A 116 -8.43 9.64 1.88
N LEU A 117 -8.34 10.86 2.42
CA LEU A 117 -7.05 11.52 2.67
C LEU A 117 -6.23 10.78 3.75
N VAL A 118 -6.89 10.28 4.80
CA VAL A 118 -6.24 9.45 5.82
C VAL A 118 -5.69 8.16 5.19
N ALA A 119 -6.47 7.49 4.35
CA ALA A 119 -6.03 6.28 3.65
C ALA A 119 -4.81 6.53 2.77
N THR A 120 -4.81 7.63 2.01
CA THR A 120 -3.66 8.07 1.21
C THR A 120 -2.43 8.34 2.08
N GLY A 121 -2.61 9.02 3.21
CA GLY A 121 -1.53 9.29 4.17
C GLY A 121 -0.92 8.00 4.75
N LEU A 122 -1.77 7.04 5.15
CA LEU A 122 -1.34 5.74 5.67
C LEU A 122 -0.59 4.92 4.61
N ASN A 123 -1.11 4.87 3.38
CA ASN A 123 -0.44 4.20 2.27
C ASN A 123 0.93 4.85 1.98
N GLY A 124 0.98 6.19 1.90
CA GLY A 124 2.24 6.92 1.70
C GLY A 124 3.26 6.65 2.80
N TYR A 125 2.83 6.60 4.05
CA TYR A 125 3.69 6.28 5.19
C TYR A 125 4.33 4.89 5.07
N VAL A 126 3.53 3.85 4.82
CA VAL A 126 4.02 2.47 4.65
C VAL A 126 4.92 2.37 3.42
N THR A 127 4.50 2.96 2.31
CA THR A 127 5.28 2.98 1.06
C THR A 127 6.66 3.60 1.28
N GLN A 128 6.75 4.73 1.98
CA GLN A 128 8.02 5.40 2.25
C GLN A 128 8.96 4.56 3.14
N ILE A 129 8.40 3.86 4.13
CA ILE A 129 9.18 2.93 4.96
C ILE A 129 9.66 1.74 4.12
N ALA A 130 8.77 1.15 3.32
CA ALA A 130 9.10 0.03 2.45
C ALA A 130 10.21 0.38 1.44
N ILE A 131 10.14 1.54 0.79
CA ILE A 131 11.19 2.05 -0.10
C ILE A 131 12.54 2.08 0.62
N ARG A 132 12.60 2.73 1.79
CA ARG A 132 13.84 2.83 2.57
C ARG A 132 14.38 1.46 2.98
N TRP A 133 13.51 0.56 3.36
CA TRP A 133 13.90 -0.80 3.75
C TRP A 133 14.46 -1.59 2.58
N VAL A 134 13.81 -1.53 1.42
CA VAL A 134 14.28 -2.17 0.17
C VAL A 134 15.62 -1.57 -0.29
N VAL A 135 15.73 -0.23 -0.33
CA VAL A 135 16.97 0.48 -0.74
C VAL A 135 18.12 0.16 0.20
N SER A 136 17.87 0.00 1.49
CA SER A 136 18.92 -0.38 2.46
C SER A 136 19.36 -1.84 2.34
N GLY A 137 18.74 -2.65 1.49
CA GLY A 137 18.97 -4.09 1.40
C GLY A 137 18.43 -4.84 2.63
N PHE A 138 17.28 -4.41 3.15
CA PHE A 138 16.59 -5.02 4.29
C PHE A 138 17.43 -5.05 5.59
N LYS A 139 18.20 -3.98 5.84
CA LYS A 139 19.12 -3.91 7.01
C LYS A 139 18.41 -3.95 8.35
N GLN A 140 17.25 -3.27 8.46
CA GLN A 140 16.43 -3.31 9.66
C GLN A 140 15.75 -4.68 9.78
N SER A 141 15.54 -5.13 11.01
CA SER A 141 14.77 -6.35 11.25
C SER A 141 13.31 -6.14 10.80
N MET A 142 12.67 -7.21 10.34
CA MET A 142 11.26 -7.18 9.96
C MET A 142 10.38 -6.70 11.13
N GLN A 143 10.73 -7.09 12.37
CA GLN A 143 9.99 -6.70 13.56
C GLN A 143 10.05 -5.18 13.83
N GLU A 144 11.20 -4.55 13.64
CA GLU A 144 11.33 -3.08 13.75
C GLU A 144 10.48 -2.36 12.71
N VAL A 145 10.52 -2.83 11.46
CA VAL A 145 9.73 -2.23 10.37
C VAL A 145 8.23 -2.43 10.60
N LEU A 146 7.81 -3.63 11.00
CA LEU A 146 6.43 -3.95 11.34
C LEU A 146 5.91 -3.07 12.47
N SER A 147 6.65 -2.98 13.57
CA SER A 147 6.31 -2.12 14.72
C SER A 147 6.16 -0.66 14.30
N SER A 148 7.08 -0.15 13.47
CA SER A 148 7.02 1.22 12.98
C SER A 148 5.80 1.47 12.09
N CYS A 149 5.45 0.53 11.22
CA CYS A 149 4.24 0.63 10.39
C CYS A 149 2.97 0.54 11.23
N SER A 150 2.90 -0.39 12.18
CA SER A 150 1.71 -0.66 12.99
C SER A 150 1.32 0.51 13.87
N ILE A 151 2.28 1.23 14.45
CA ILE A 151 2.02 2.30 15.44
C ILE A 151 1.06 3.37 14.91
N VAL A 152 1.17 3.76 13.64
CA VAL A 152 0.33 4.82 13.06
C VAL A 152 -1.09 4.31 12.83
N PHE A 153 -1.25 3.10 12.31
CA PHE A 153 -2.57 2.48 12.13
C PHE A 153 -3.29 2.27 13.45
N LEU A 154 -2.57 1.74 14.45
CA LEU A 154 -3.16 1.46 15.76
C LEU A 154 -3.53 2.73 16.52
N SER A 155 -2.69 3.77 16.43
CA SER A 155 -3.00 5.08 17.04
C SER A 155 -4.23 5.74 16.43
N LEU A 156 -4.41 5.61 15.11
CA LEU A 156 -5.62 6.09 14.45
C LEU A 156 -6.85 5.28 14.86
N LEU A 157 -6.74 3.97 14.94
CA LEU A 157 -7.82 3.09 15.40
C LEU A 157 -8.26 3.48 16.81
N ASP A 158 -7.32 3.74 17.73
CA ASP A 158 -7.61 4.16 19.10
C ASP A 158 -8.30 5.54 19.14
N THR A 159 -7.77 6.50 18.38
CA THR A 159 -8.33 7.86 18.31
C THR A 159 -9.78 7.85 17.83
N PHE A 160 -10.10 7.03 16.84
CA PHE A 160 -11.46 6.93 16.34
C PHE A 160 -12.38 6.19 17.30
N SER A 161 -11.90 5.11 17.92
CA SER A 161 -12.69 4.33 18.89
C SER A 161 -13.02 5.11 20.16
N GLU A 162 -12.15 5.98 20.63
CA GLU A 162 -12.41 6.86 21.79
C GLU A 162 -13.49 7.90 21.50
N LYS A 163 -13.46 8.52 20.33
CA LYS A 163 -14.49 9.49 19.92
C LYS A 163 -15.88 8.86 19.83
N GLU A 164 -15.97 7.65 19.28
CA GLU A 164 -17.24 6.93 19.20
C GLU A 164 -17.82 6.64 20.59
N LYS A 165 -16.99 6.32 21.58
CA LYS A 165 -17.43 6.11 22.97
C LYS A 165 -17.96 7.39 23.62
N ILE A 166 -17.36 8.54 23.32
CA ILE A 166 -17.78 9.85 23.84
C ILE A 166 -19.14 10.22 23.26
N LEU A 167 -19.32 10.12 21.94
CA LEU A 167 -20.58 10.43 21.26
C LEU A 167 -21.75 9.54 21.73
N LYS A 168 -21.49 8.25 21.98
CA LYS A 168 -22.50 7.34 22.55
C LYS A 168 -22.92 7.71 23.98
N LYS A 169 -22.03 8.27 24.78
CA LYS A 169 -22.36 8.75 26.13
C LYS A 169 -23.20 10.02 26.11
N GLU A 170 -22.88 10.95 25.21
CA GLU A 170 -23.61 12.22 25.06
C GLU A 170 -25.03 12.02 24.50
N SER A 171 -25.23 11.02 23.64
CA SER A 171 -26.57 10.69 23.08
C SER A 171 -27.44 9.88 24.04
N SER A 172 -26.89 9.41 25.16
CA SER A 172 -27.63 8.60 26.18
C SER A 172 -27.91 9.39 27.46
N SER A 173 -27.55 10.68 27.48
CA SER A 173 -27.82 11.63 28.58
C SER A 173 -28.88 12.65 28.20
#